data_baaa4f41aa4ce8de85e847a686c3b1f8
#
_entry.id   baaa4f41aa4ce8de85e847a686c3b1f8
#
_cell.length_a   1.000
_cell.length_b   1.000
_cell.length_c   1.000
_cell.angle_alpha   90.00
_cell.angle_beta   90.00
_cell.angle_gamma   90.00
#
_symmetry.space_group_name_H-M   'P 1'
#
loop_
_entity.id
_entity.type
_entity.pdbx_description
1 polymer ?
#
loop_
_entity_poly.entity_id
_entity_poly.type
_entity_poly.pdbx_seq_one_letter_code
_entity_poly.pdbx_strand_id
1 'polypeptide(L)'
;MSVIKNKALKLFFIVVITLSIIVDVLLISTGNGVLYPILMWVPAIAALVANIYEQVSSKEKFDLKKLLNGLGFKLCNIKYILLGILLPLIYLLIPYIIYWIKYPNNFAYTGVPISLILSDCLPVMVIGIVGSLISAIGEEIGWRGYMVPALNEKYGAKKALVISSLFWCLWHFPLIIFDAYMSNLPLYYQLPMFVLCIFPVGVICGIYALKTSSVWPSAFLHAAHNDYDQTVFQVITRGENMFYYVSETGIVTAICAWIVMGVILIINRKRISN
;
A
#
# COMPACT_ATOMS: atom_id res chain seq x y z
N MET A 1 -3.60 -16.31 20.77
CA MET A 1 -2.41 -15.43 20.86
C MET A 1 -1.88 -15.37 22.29
N SER A 2 -0.56 -15.53 22.51
CA SER A 2 0.06 -15.50 23.83
C SER A 2 0.09 -14.09 24.44
N VAL A 3 0.33 -13.99 25.78
CA VAL A 3 0.45 -12.70 26.48
C VAL A 3 1.61 -11.88 25.91
N ILE A 4 2.74 -12.53 25.58
CA ILE A 4 3.92 -11.88 24.99
C ILE A 4 3.56 -11.27 23.63
N LYS A 5 2.95 -12.02 22.75
CA LYS A 5 2.52 -11.53 21.43
C LYS A 5 1.51 -10.39 21.51
N ASN A 6 0.58 -10.41 22.48
CA ASN A 6 -0.33 -9.30 22.74
C ASN A 6 0.41 -8.01 23.14
N LYS A 7 1.44 -8.14 24.00
CA LYS A 7 2.28 -7.00 24.39
C LYS A 7 3.10 -6.49 23.20
N ALA A 8 3.67 -7.39 22.40
CA ALA A 8 4.41 -7.03 21.19
C ALA A 8 3.55 -6.30 20.16
N LEU A 9 2.32 -6.77 19.93
CA LEU A 9 1.39 -6.07 19.04
C LEU A 9 1.02 -4.67 19.57
N LYS A 10 0.84 -4.50 20.87
CA LYS A 10 0.65 -3.16 21.47
C LYS A 10 1.88 -2.28 21.28
N LEU A 11 3.07 -2.84 21.49
CA LEU A 11 4.34 -2.14 21.29
C LEU A 11 4.51 -1.70 19.84
N PHE A 12 4.16 -2.56 18.87
CA PHE A 12 4.12 -2.20 17.45
C PHE A 12 3.29 -0.93 17.22
N PHE A 13 2.04 -0.89 17.70
CA PHE A 13 1.18 0.29 17.52
C PHE A 13 1.72 1.54 18.24
N ILE A 14 2.29 1.39 19.44
CA ILE A 14 2.90 2.53 20.15
C ILE A 14 4.07 3.09 19.33
N VAL A 15 4.99 2.23 18.89
CA VAL A 15 6.20 2.66 18.16
C VAL A 15 5.81 3.28 16.82
N VAL A 16 4.93 2.62 16.03
CA VAL A 16 4.56 3.13 14.72
C VAL A 16 3.84 4.48 14.83
N ILE A 17 2.90 4.64 15.76
CA ILE A 17 2.18 5.91 15.94
C ILE A 17 3.14 7.01 16.41
N THR A 18 3.97 6.72 17.42
CA THR A 18 4.88 7.74 17.98
C THR A 18 5.90 8.22 16.95
N LEU A 19 6.55 7.28 16.25
CA LEU A 19 7.56 7.65 15.24
C LEU A 19 6.91 8.33 14.03
N SER A 20 5.73 7.88 13.59
CA SER A 20 5.02 8.55 12.49
C SER A 20 4.66 9.98 12.85
N ILE A 21 4.11 10.24 14.03
CA ILE A 21 3.80 11.61 14.46
C ILE A 21 5.06 12.50 14.44
N ILE A 22 6.20 11.99 14.90
CA ILE A 22 7.46 12.75 14.90
C ILE A 22 7.87 13.07 13.46
N VAL A 23 7.86 12.10 12.55
CA VAL A 23 8.27 12.31 11.16
C VAL A 23 7.26 13.18 10.41
N ASP A 24 5.95 13.00 10.64
CA ASP A 24 4.89 13.83 10.05
C ASP A 24 5.04 15.29 10.44
N VAL A 25 5.26 15.59 11.75
CA VAL A 25 5.48 16.95 12.22
C VAL A 25 6.71 17.57 11.57
N LEU A 26 7.81 16.84 11.45
CA LEU A 26 9.03 17.31 10.78
C LEU A 26 8.78 17.54 9.28
N LEU A 27 8.10 16.63 8.61
CA LEU A 27 7.79 16.72 7.19
C LEU A 27 6.89 17.93 6.90
N ILE A 28 5.80 18.07 7.64
CA ILE A 28 4.83 19.17 7.49
C ILE A 28 5.49 20.53 7.81
N SER A 29 6.30 20.61 8.87
CA SER A 29 6.92 21.86 9.27
C SER A 29 8.08 22.31 8.39
N THR A 30 8.81 21.37 7.75
CA THR A 30 10.00 21.69 6.95
C THR A 30 9.77 21.61 5.44
N GLY A 31 8.72 20.89 4.99
CA GLY A 31 8.51 20.57 3.57
C GLY A 31 9.61 19.69 2.95
N ASN A 32 10.46 19.04 3.78
CA ASN A 32 11.61 18.29 3.29
C ASN A 32 11.20 16.93 2.76
N GLY A 33 11.13 16.76 1.45
CA GLY A 33 10.73 15.52 0.77
C GLY A 33 11.58 14.28 1.09
N VAL A 34 12.80 14.43 1.62
CA VAL A 34 13.64 13.30 2.08
C VAL A 34 12.99 12.54 3.24
N LEU A 35 12.07 13.16 3.95
CA LEU A 35 11.35 12.54 5.06
C LEU A 35 10.27 11.55 4.62
N TYR A 36 9.76 11.60 3.38
CA TYR A 36 8.78 10.63 2.88
C TYR A 36 9.30 9.18 2.91
N PRO A 37 10.46 8.84 2.31
CA PRO A 37 11.01 7.50 2.44
C PRO A 37 11.25 7.09 3.89
N ILE A 38 11.69 8.01 4.76
CA ILE A 38 11.90 7.73 6.19
C ILE A 38 10.57 7.36 6.86
N LEU A 39 9.50 8.11 6.59
CA LEU A 39 8.16 7.81 7.10
C LEU A 39 7.70 6.42 6.65
N MET A 40 7.89 6.07 5.39
CA MET A 40 7.51 4.77 4.84
C MET A 40 8.29 3.58 5.46
N TRP A 41 9.46 3.83 6.09
CA TRP A 41 10.20 2.80 6.83
C TRP A 41 9.83 2.71 8.32
N VAL A 42 9.07 3.65 8.86
CA VAL A 42 8.61 3.61 10.26
C VAL A 42 7.85 2.32 10.61
N PRO A 43 6.93 1.81 9.77
CA PRO A 43 6.26 0.54 10.04
C PRO A 43 7.20 -0.65 10.13
N ALA A 44 8.26 -0.71 9.30
CA ALA A 44 9.28 -1.75 9.38
C ALA A 44 10.07 -1.68 10.70
N ILE A 45 10.43 -0.48 11.14
CA ILE A 45 11.12 -0.27 12.42
C ILE A 45 10.23 -0.75 13.58
N ALA A 46 8.95 -0.40 13.57
CA ALA A 46 8.01 -0.85 14.58
C ALA A 46 7.85 -2.38 14.60
N ALA A 47 7.79 -3.01 13.43
CA ALA A 47 7.72 -4.47 13.29
C ALA A 47 9.00 -5.16 13.83
N LEU A 48 10.16 -4.59 13.51
CA LEU A 48 11.45 -5.07 14.01
C LEU A 48 11.51 -5.03 15.54
N VAL A 49 11.15 -3.89 16.13
CA VAL A 49 11.12 -3.71 17.61
C VAL A 49 10.16 -4.71 18.25
N ALA A 50 8.95 -4.87 17.71
CA ALA A 50 7.96 -5.79 18.25
C ALA A 50 8.42 -7.26 18.16
N ASN A 51 9.04 -7.66 17.04
CA ASN A 51 9.51 -9.02 16.82
C ASN A 51 10.73 -9.35 17.72
N ILE A 52 11.65 -8.42 17.90
CA ILE A 52 12.77 -8.55 18.86
C ILE A 52 12.21 -8.68 20.29
N TYR A 53 11.24 -7.84 20.67
CA TYR A 53 10.58 -7.95 21.97
C TYR A 53 9.96 -9.33 22.19
N GLU A 54 9.30 -9.91 21.19
CA GLU A 54 8.74 -11.27 21.29
C GLU A 54 9.83 -12.31 21.58
N GLN A 55 10.94 -12.26 20.84
CA GLN A 55 12.03 -13.23 21.02
C GLN A 55 12.71 -13.10 22.38
N VAL A 56 13.07 -11.88 22.79
CA VAL A 56 13.73 -11.63 24.09
C VAL A 56 12.82 -12.02 25.25
N SER A 57 11.52 -11.70 25.17
CA SER A 57 10.57 -12.00 26.25
C SER A 57 10.23 -13.49 26.36
N SER A 58 10.42 -14.27 25.28
CA SER A 58 10.20 -15.72 25.30
C SER A 58 11.32 -16.49 26.00
N LYS A 59 12.44 -15.82 26.38
CA LYS A 59 13.65 -16.43 26.97
C LYS A 59 14.30 -17.50 26.07
N GLU A 60 13.94 -17.53 24.78
CA GLU A 60 14.61 -18.39 23.80
C GLU A 60 15.88 -17.71 23.28
N LYS A 61 16.79 -18.49 22.70
CA LYS A 61 17.95 -17.93 22.02
C LYS A 61 17.47 -17.11 20.83
N PHE A 62 18.10 -15.96 20.61
CA PHE A 62 17.82 -15.12 19.45
C PHE A 62 18.05 -15.90 18.14
N ASP A 63 17.06 -15.91 17.28
CA ASP A 63 17.07 -16.60 15.98
C ASP A 63 16.77 -15.61 14.85
N LEU A 64 17.79 -15.30 14.07
CA LEU A 64 17.68 -14.40 12.92
C LEU A 64 16.68 -14.92 11.88
N LYS A 65 16.62 -16.23 11.65
CA LYS A 65 15.66 -16.83 10.70
C LYS A 65 14.23 -16.66 11.20
N LYS A 66 14.00 -16.82 12.50
CA LYS A 66 12.70 -16.56 13.15
C LYS A 66 12.32 -15.08 13.01
N LEU A 67 13.27 -14.16 13.19
CA LEU A 67 13.07 -12.73 12.98
C LEU A 67 12.66 -12.42 11.54
N LEU A 68 13.45 -12.83 10.56
CA LEU A 68 13.17 -12.59 9.14
C LEU A 68 11.81 -13.18 8.70
N ASN A 69 11.51 -14.40 9.17
CA ASN A 69 10.21 -15.02 8.93
C ASN A 69 9.05 -14.25 9.58
N GLY A 70 9.26 -13.70 10.77
CA GLY A 70 8.28 -12.86 11.48
C GLY A 70 8.07 -11.51 10.84
N LEU A 71 9.01 -11.05 10.03
CA LEU A 71 8.91 -9.84 9.19
C LEU A 71 8.39 -10.15 7.76
N GLY A 72 8.05 -11.41 7.47
CA GLY A 72 7.50 -11.83 6.19
C GLY A 72 8.52 -12.05 5.07
N PHE A 73 9.83 -12.08 5.37
CA PHE A 73 10.88 -12.37 4.36
C PHE A 73 10.93 -13.86 4.03
N LYS A 74 9.85 -14.37 3.42
CA LYS A 74 9.77 -15.74 2.90
C LYS A 74 9.66 -15.69 1.39
N LEU A 75 10.34 -16.61 0.73
CA LEU A 75 10.15 -16.81 -0.70
C LEU A 75 8.72 -17.29 -0.98
N CYS A 76 8.13 -16.83 -2.04
CA CYS A 76 6.81 -17.24 -2.50
C CYS A 76 6.84 -17.60 -3.99
N ASN A 77 5.75 -18.19 -4.48
CA ASN A 77 5.64 -18.47 -5.90
C ASN A 77 5.59 -17.15 -6.69
N ILE A 78 6.46 -17.04 -7.70
CA ILE A 78 6.64 -15.86 -8.56
C ILE A 78 5.31 -15.35 -9.15
N LYS A 79 4.34 -16.24 -9.39
CA LYS A 79 3.02 -15.84 -9.88
C LYS A 79 2.32 -14.79 -9.02
N TYR A 80 2.54 -14.81 -7.70
CA TYR A 80 1.92 -13.82 -6.80
C TYR A 80 2.62 -12.47 -6.88
N ILE A 81 3.92 -12.45 -7.16
CA ILE A 81 4.67 -11.22 -7.46
C ILE A 81 4.17 -10.62 -8.78
N LEU A 82 4.07 -11.45 -9.83
CA LEU A 82 3.54 -11.01 -11.12
C LEU A 82 2.10 -10.50 -11.02
N LEU A 83 1.25 -11.18 -10.25
CA LEU A 83 -0.11 -10.68 -9.98
C LEU A 83 -0.07 -9.36 -9.21
N GLY A 84 0.86 -9.17 -8.26
CA GLY A 84 1.08 -7.90 -7.57
C GLY A 84 1.39 -6.77 -8.55
N ILE A 85 2.29 -7.00 -9.51
CA ILE A 85 2.65 -6.01 -10.53
C ILE A 85 1.49 -5.72 -11.49
N LEU A 86 0.72 -6.73 -11.90
CA LEU A 86 -0.30 -6.58 -12.93
C LEU A 86 -1.66 -6.08 -12.42
N LEU A 87 -2.03 -6.39 -11.18
CA LEU A 87 -3.34 -5.97 -10.65
C LEU A 87 -3.55 -4.45 -10.62
N PRO A 88 -2.56 -3.61 -10.28
CA PRO A 88 -2.73 -2.16 -10.35
C PRO A 88 -3.09 -1.64 -11.73
N LEU A 89 -2.63 -2.30 -12.81
CA LEU A 89 -3.04 -1.92 -14.17
C LEU A 89 -4.55 -2.03 -14.37
N ILE A 90 -5.22 -2.98 -13.72
CA ILE A 90 -6.66 -3.15 -13.88
C ILE A 90 -7.42 -2.02 -13.20
N TYR A 91 -7.11 -1.71 -11.94
CA TYR A 91 -7.87 -0.73 -11.19
C TYR A 91 -7.35 0.72 -11.30
N LEU A 92 -6.20 0.93 -11.96
CA LEU A 92 -5.67 2.26 -12.27
C LEU A 92 -5.83 2.58 -13.77
N LEU A 93 -5.28 1.78 -14.68
CA LEU A 93 -5.27 2.11 -16.11
C LEU A 93 -6.68 2.20 -16.70
N ILE A 94 -7.61 1.32 -16.31
CA ILE A 94 -8.99 1.37 -16.79
C ILE A 94 -9.67 2.70 -16.44
N PRO A 95 -9.62 3.22 -15.21
CA PRO A 95 -10.10 4.56 -14.87
C PRO A 95 -9.48 5.66 -15.73
N TYR A 96 -8.16 5.64 -15.92
CA TYR A 96 -7.49 6.65 -16.74
C TYR A 96 -7.91 6.59 -18.21
N ILE A 97 -8.06 5.40 -18.78
CA ILE A 97 -8.59 5.23 -20.14
C ILE A 97 -10.02 5.83 -20.25
N ILE A 98 -10.90 5.54 -19.28
CA ILE A 98 -12.26 6.11 -19.25
C ILE A 98 -12.20 7.64 -19.18
N TYR A 99 -11.31 8.17 -18.36
CA TYR A 99 -11.11 9.62 -18.23
C TYR A 99 -10.61 10.24 -19.54
N TRP A 100 -9.63 9.65 -20.22
CA TRP A 100 -9.08 10.14 -21.48
C TRP A 100 -10.08 10.04 -22.63
N ILE A 101 -10.93 9.01 -22.66
CA ILE A 101 -12.03 8.93 -23.64
C ILE A 101 -13.03 10.07 -23.42
N LYS A 102 -13.35 10.38 -22.17
CA LYS A 102 -14.29 11.47 -21.83
C LYS A 102 -13.68 12.85 -22.07
N TYR A 103 -12.39 13.00 -21.83
CA TYR A 103 -11.64 14.26 -21.94
C TYR A 103 -10.36 14.07 -22.79
N PRO A 104 -10.47 13.91 -24.13
CA PRO A 104 -9.32 13.56 -24.97
C PRO A 104 -8.17 14.58 -24.89
N ASN A 105 -8.49 15.87 -24.74
CA ASN A 105 -7.48 16.93 -24.63
C ASN A 105 -6.67 16.88 -23.33
N ASN A 106 -7.11 16.09 -22.36
CA ASN A 106 -6.40 15.89 -21.09
C ASN A 106 -5.40 14.73 -21.15
N PHE A 107 -5.31 14.02 -22.28
CA PHE A 107 -4.29 13.00 -22.50
C PHE A 107 -3.08 13.63 -23.21
N ALA A 108 -1.91 13.54 -22.59
CA ALA A 108 -0.68 14.17 -23.11
C ALA A 108 -0.25 13.62 -24.48
N TYR A 109 -0.64 12.39 -24.79
CA TYR A 109 -0.30 11.70 -26.04
C TYR A 109 -1.44 11.66 -27.07
N THR A 110 -2.39 12.60 -27.01
CA THR A 110 -3.47 12.69 -28.01
C THR A 110 -2.91 12.81 -29.43
N GLY A 111 -3.30 11.88 -30.31
CA GLY A 111 -2.81 11.80 -31.69
C GLY A 111 -1.43 11.14 -31.87
N VAL A 112 -0.79 10.70 -30.79
CA VAL A 112 0.50 10.00 -30.86
C VAL A 112 0.27 8.50 -31.11
N PRO A 113 1.06 7.85 -32.00
CA PRO A 113 0.99 6.40 -32.23
C PRO A 113 1.26 5.61 -30.94
N ILE A 114 0.51 4.53 -30.72
CA ILE A 114 0.62 3.67 -29.54
C ILE A 114 2.04 3.14 -29.31
N SER A 115 2.80 2.87 -30.38
CA SER A 115 4.18 2.39 -30.27
C SER A 115 5.10 3.40 -29.57
N LEU A 116 4.91 4.69 -29.81
CA LEU A 116 5.68 5.74 -29.14
C LEU A 116 5.24 5.90 -27.69
N ILE A 117 3.93 5.81 -27.39
CA ILE A 117 3.43 5.84 -26.01
C ILE A 117 4.04 4.68 -25.22
N LEU A 118 4.05 3.48 -25.78
CA LEU A 118 4.63 2.31 -25.13
C LEU A 118 6.15 2.46 -24.95
N SER A 119 6.87 2.99 -25.95
CA SER A 119 8.33 3.21 -25.85
C SER A 119 8.70 4.20 -24.73
N ASP A 120 7.87 5.17 -24.47
CA ASP A 120 8.09 6.18 -23.44
C ASP A 120 7.67 5.68 -22.05
N CYS A 121 6.48 5.07 -21.94
CA CYS A 121 5.90 4.71 -20.65
C CYS A 121 6.47 3.39 -20.07
N LEU A 122 6.70 2.34 -20.88
CA LEU A 122 7.13 1.04 -20.37
C LEU A 122 8.47 1.07 -19.63
N PRO A 123 9.53 1.74 -20.13
CA PRO A 123 10.77 1.83 -19.36
C PRO A 123 10.59 2.54 -18.01
N VAL A 124 9.78 3.60 -17.97
CA VAL A 124 9.47 4.34 -16.73
C VAL A 124 8.75 3.42 -15.74
N MET A 125 7.73 2.69 -16.19
CA MET A 125 7.00 1.72 -15.36
C MET A 125 7.90 0.61 -14.80
N VAL A 126 8.81 0.07 -15.61
CA VAL A 126 9.70 -1.02 -15.17
C VAL A 126 10.75 -0.53 -14.17
N ILE A 127 11.39 0.61 -14.46
CA ILE A 127 12.44 1.19 -13.60
C ILE A 127 11.80 1.79 -12.34
N GLY A 128 10.66 2.46 -12.48
CA GLY A 128 9.95 3.12 -11.39
C GLY A 128 9.45 2.15 -10.33
N ILE A 129 8.99 0.94 -10.71
CA ILE A 129 8.64 -0.12 -9.75
C ILE A 129 9.84 -0.43 -8.83
N VAL A 130 11.06 -0.50 -9.37
CA VAL A 130 12.26 -0.80 -8.56
C VAL A 130 12.54 0.32 -7.57
N GLY A 131 12.41 1.57 -8.00
CA GLY A 131 12.55 2.75 -7.12
C GLY A 131 11.47 2.78 -6.03
N SER A 132 10.21 2.62 -6.42
CA SER A 132 9.07 2.60 -5.50
C SER A 132 9.12 1.42 -4.52
N LEU A 133 9.71 0.28 -4.91
CA LEU A 133 9.84 -0.90 -4.06
C LEU A 133 10.69 -0.62 -2.82
N ILE A 134 11.73 0.22 -2.93
CA ILE A 134 12.60 0.58 -1.81
C ILE A 134 11.79 1.24 -0.67
N SER A 135 10.84 2.08 -1.01
CA SER A 135 9.97 2.72 -0.02
C SER A 135 8.81 1.82 0.41
N ALA A 136 8.12 1.22 -0.56
CA ALA A 136 6.96 0.35 -0.31
C ALA A 136 7.30 -0.86 0.59
N ILE A 137 8.48 -1.45 0.46
CA ILE A 137 8.88 -2.60 1.29
C ILE A 137 8.94 -2.25 2.77
N GLY A 138 9.32 -1.01 3.13
CA GLY A 138 9.33 -0.54 4.51
C GLY A 138 7.94 -0.60 5.14
N GLU A 139 6.93 -0.11 4.43
CA GLU A 139 5.54 -0.21 4.87
C GLU A 139 5.05 -1.66 4.92
N GLU A 140 5.28 -2.44 3.89
CA GLU A 140 4.75 -3.80 3.79
C GLU A 140 5.35 -4.76 4.82
N ILE A 141 6.61 -4.57 5.25
CA ILE A 141 7.20 -5.29 6.38
C ILE A 141 6.36 -5.05 7.65
N GLY A 142 5.97 -3.79 7.91
CA GLY A 142 5.15 -3.45 9.06
C GLY A 142 3.71 -3.95 8.94
N TRP A 143 3.05 -3.59 7.85
CA TRP A 143 1.64 -3.87 7.68
C TRP A 143 1.35 -5.33 7.38
N ARG A 144 2.04 -5.92 6.39
CA ARG A 144 1.75 -7.27 5.88
C ARG A 144 2.70 -8.33 6.42
N GLY A 145 3.93 -7.95 6.76
CA GLY A 145 4.88 -8.84 7.41
C GLY A 145 4.52 -9.12 8.86
N TYR A 146 4.17 -8.08 9.63
CA TYR A 146 3.93 -8.20 11.07
C TYR A 146 2.46 -8.01 11.48
N MET A 147 1.84 -6.85 11.19
CA MET A 147 0.53 -6.47 11.73
C MET A 147 -0.59 -7.41 11.27
N VAL A 148 -0.69 -7.72 9.96
CA VAL A 148 -1.74 -8.60 9.42
C VAL A 148 -1.65 -10.02 10.02
N PRO A 149 -0.48 -10.71 10.07
CA PRO A 149 -0.37 -12.01 10.73
C PRO A 149 -0.72 -11.97 12.24
N ALA A 150 -0.28 -10.95 12.96
CA ALA A 150 -0.56 -10.81 14.38
C ALA A 150 -2.05 -10.58 14.66
N LEU A 151 -2.71 -9.73 13.87
CA LEU A 151 -4.15 -9.51 13.95
C LEU A 151 -4.93 -10.75 13.54
N ASN A 152 -4.47 -11.49 12.52
CA ASN A 152 -5.09 -12.75 12.10
C ASN A 152 -5.03 -13.82 13.21
N GLU A 153 -3.90 -13.96 13.89
CA GLU A 153 -3.79 -14.88 15.05
C GLU A 153 -4.75 -14.48 16.18
N LYS A 154 -5.01 -13.18 16.34
CA LYS A 154 -5.83 -12.67 17.44
C LYS A 154 -7.33 -12.65 17.15
N TYR A 155 -7.71 -12.24 15.95
CA TYR A 155 -9.10 -11.90 15.62
C TYR A 155 -9.66 -12.65 14.40
N GLY A 156 -8.84 -13.47 13.73
CA GLY A 156 -9.17 -14.13 12.47
C GLY A 156 -8.99 -13.22 11.24
N ALA A 157 -8.95 -13.85 10.07
CA ALA A 157 -8.55 -13.21 8.82
C ALA A 157 -9.42 -12.01 8.44
N LYS A 158 -10.75 -12.11 8.54
CA LYS A 158 -11.67 -11.03 8.17
C LYS A 158 -11.40 -9.75 8.94
N LYS A 159 -11.32 -9.85 10.28
CA LYS A 159 -11.05 -8.68 11.13
C LYS A 159 -9.64 -8.14 10.92
N ALA A 160 -8.65 -9.02 10.72
CA ALA A 160 -7.28 -8.61 10.43
C ALA A 160 -7.19 -7.76 9.15
N LEU A 161 -7.83 -8.21 8.07
CA LEU A 161 -7.86 -7.49 6.80
C LEU A 161 -8.53 -6.10 6.94
N VAL A 162 -9.69 -6.06 7.60
CA VAL A 162 -10.41 -4.78 7.78
C VAL A 162 -9.62 -3.82 8.66
N ILE A 163 -9.15 -4.28 9.83
CA ILE A 163 -8.43 -3.42 10.79
C ILE A 163 -7.13 -2.89 10.15
N SER A 164 -6.35 -3.76 9.49
CA SER A 164 -5.08 -3.35 8.90
C SER A 164 -5.27 -2.38 7.74
N SER A 165 -6.28 -2.59 6.89
CA SER A 165 -6.55 -1.71 5.75
C SER A 165 -7.06 -0.34 6.20
N LEU A 166 -7.96 -0.30 7.18
CA LEU A 166 -8.42 0.97 7.77
C LEU A 166 -7.27 1.72 8.47
N PHE A 167 -6.45 1.00 9.24
CA PHE A 167 -5.32 1.62 9.92
C PHE A 167 -4.34 2.24 8.92
N TRP A 168 -4.06 1.53 7.81
CA TRP A 168 -3.20 2.03 6.75
C TRP A 168 -3.78 3.28 6.06
N CYS A 169 -5.08 3.30 5.76
CA CYS A 169 -5.73 4.51 5.25
C CYS A 169 -5.63 5.69 6.23
N LEU A 170 -5.92 5.47 7.51
CA LEU A 170 -5.90 6.52 8.54
C LEU A 170 -4.47 7.04 8.81
N TRP A 171 -3.47 6.21 8.61
CA TRP A 171 -2.06 6.57 8.77
C TRP A 171 -1.61 7.65 7.79
N HIS A 172 -2.25 7.78 6.61
CA HIS A 172 -1.98 8.83 5.64
C HIS A 172 -2.70 10.16 5.95
N PHE A 173 -3.71 10.15 6.83
CA PHE A 173 -4.55 11.32 7.08
C PHE A 173 -3.79 12.57 7.54
N PRO A 174 -2.78 12.49 8.43
CA PRO A 174 -2.03 13.69 8.80
C PRO A 174 -1.43 14.40 7.59
N LEU A 175 -0.81 13.67 6.67
CA LEU A 175 -0.20 14.25 5.48
C LEU A 175 -1.25 14.83 4.51
N ILE A 176 -2.41 14.19 4.38
CA ILE A 176 -3.51 14.69 3.55
C ILE A 176 -4.11 15.95 4.13
N ILE A 177 -4.35 16.00 5.46
CA ILE A 177 -4.96 17.14 6.15
C ILE A 177 -4.09 18.39 6.07
N PHE A 178 -2.77 18.21 6.06
CA PHE A 178 -1.81 19.31 6.03
C PHE A 178 -1.18 19.54 4.65
N ASP A 179 -1.86 19.10 3.56
CA ASP A 179 -1.45 19.27 2.15
C ASP A 179 -0.02 18.77 1.82
N ALA A 180 0.47 17.80 2.58
CA ALA A 180 1.76 17.18 2.37
C ALA A 180 1.67 15.92 1.49
N TYR A 181 0.46 15.47 1.13
CA TYR A 181 0.21 14.30 0.28
C TYR A 181 -1.13 14.46 -0.44
N MET A 182 -1.21 14.04 -1.70
CA MET A 182 -2.40 14.06 -2.55
C MET A 182 -2.74 15.39 -3.21
N SER A 183 -3.94 15.48 -3.75
CA SER A 183 -4.46 16.57 -4.57
C SER A 183 -5.09 17.68 -3.73
N ASN A 184 -5.11 18.91 -4.26
CA ASN A 184 -5.76 20.08 -3.65
C ASN A 184 -7.29 20.00 -3.73
N LEU A 185 -7.89 18.85 -3.38
CA LEU A 185 -9.33 18.69 -3.30
C LEU A 185 -9.82 19.05 -1.89
N PRO A 186 -11.09 19.47 -1.74
CA PRO A 186 -11.67 19.71 -0.41
C PRO A 186 -11.57 18.47 0.48
N LEU A 187 -11.12 18.62 1.74
CA LEU A 187 -10.90 17.51 2.68
C LEU A 187 -12.13 16.63 2.89
N TYR A 188 -13.33 17.22 2.87
CA TYR A 188 -14.59 16.46 3.02
C TYR A 188 -14.83 15.46 1.87
N TYR A 189 -14.22 15.69 0.70
CA TYR A 189 -14.23 14.76 -0.44
C TYR A 189 -12.99 13.85 -0.39
N GLN A 190 -11.80 14.44 -0.21
CA GLN A 190 -10.52 13.77 -0.34
C GLN A 190 -10.37 12.62 0.66
N LEU A 191 -10.65 12.85 1.96
CA LEU A 191 -10.47 11.83 2.99
C LEU A 191 -11.34 10.59 2.78
N PRO A 192 -12.68 10.69 2.59
CA PRO A 192 -13.49 9.50 2.35
C PRO A 192 -13.17 8.82 1.02
N MET A 193 -12.84 9.57 -0.04
CA MET A 193 -12.49 8.99 -1.32
C MET A 193 -11.14 8.26 -1.28
N PHE A 194 -10.16 8.81 -0.57
CA PHE A 194 -8.90 8.11 -0.32
C PHE A 194 -9.14 6.75 0.37
N VAL A 195 -9.98 6.72 1.41
CA VAL A 195 -10.35 5.45 2.05
C VAL A 195 -11.03 4.50 1.06
N LEU A 196 -11.96 4.99 0.24
CA LEU A 196 -12.65 4.17 -0.75
C LEU A 196 -11.70 3.62 -1.84
N CYS A 197 -10.64 4.34 -2.19
CA CYS A 197 -9.64 3.88 -3.17
C CYS A 197 -8.61 2.92 -2.54
N ILE A 198 -8.08 3.24 -1.36
CA ILE A 198 -6.92 2.54 -0.78
C ILE A 198 -7.32 1.36 0.12
N PHE A 199 -8.48 1.39 0.77
CA PHE A 199 -8.96 0.25 1.56
C PHE A 199 -9.01 -1.07 0.77
N PRO A 200 -9.57 -1.13 -0.46
CA PRO A 200 -9.55 -2.34 -1.28
C PRO A 200 -8.14 -2.85 -1.58
N VAL A 201 -7.21 -1.94 -1.87
CA VAL A 201 -5.79 -2.27 -2.12
C VAL A 201 -5.17 -2.89 -0.86
N GLY A 202 -5.45 -2.30 0.31
CA GLY A 202 -5.03 -2.83 1.60
C GLY A 202 -5.50 -4.25 1.87
N VAL A 203 -6.77 -4.54 1.56
CA VAL A 203 -7.37 -5.88 1.68
C VAL A 203 -6.68 -6.87 0.74
N ILE A 204 -6.45 -6.50 -0.52
CA ILE A 204 -5.78 -7.36 -1.51
C ILE A 204 -4.37 -7.71 -1.04
N CYS A 205 -3.59 -6.72 -0.60
CA CYS A 205 -2.25 -6.91 -0.02
C CYS A 205 -2.30 -7.88 1.17
N GLY A 206 -3.24 -7.67 2.10
CA GLY A 206 -3.42 -8.54 3.26
C GLY A 206 -3.76 -9.98 2.90
N ILE A 207 -4.62 -10.19 1.89
CA ILE A 207 -4.95 -11.54 1.38
C ILE A 207 -3.70 -12.24 0.84
N TYR A 208 -2.88 -11.55 0.05
CA TYR A 208 -1.65 -12.14 -0.47
C TYR A 208 -0.64 -12.44 0.62
N ALA A 209 -0.48 -11.55 1.60
CA ALA A 209 0.37 -11.81 2.77
C ALA A 209 -0.07 -13.06 3.54
N LEU A 210 -1.36 -13.19 3.86
CA LEU A 210 -1.90 -14.39 4.54
C LEU A 210 -1.79 -15.65 3.69
N LYS A 211 -1.91 -15.52 2.35
CA LYS A 211 -1.86 -16.66 1.43
C LYS A 211 -0.46 -17.20 1.23
N THR A 212 0.53 -16.32 1.17
CA THR A 212 1.91 -16.66 0.84
C THR A 212 2.83 -16.71 2.06
N SER A 213 2.41 -16.10 3.17
CA SER A 213 3.25 -15.80 4.34
C SER A 213 4.50 -14.99 3.94
N SER A 214 4.38 -14.14 2.93
CA SER A 214 5.46 -13.36 2.33
C SER A 214 5.02 -11.91 2.10
N VAL A 215 5.92 -10.96 2.30
CA VAL A 215 5.69 -9.54 2.02
C VAL A 215 5.81 -9.22 0.54
N TRP A 216 6.52 -10.02 -0.24
CA TRP A 216 6.90 -9.70 -1.61
C TRP A 216 5.74 -9.40 -2.54
N PRO A 217 4.65 -10.21 -2.58
CA PRO A 217 3.52 -9.89 -3.45
C PRO A 217 2.87 -8.55 -3.14
N SER A 218 2.76 -8.21 -1.86
CA SER A 218 2.19 -6.95 -1.40
C SER A 218 3.13 -5.78 -1.69
N ALA A 219 4.43 -5.95 -1.48
CA ALA A 219 5.44 -4.93 -1.74
C ALA A 219 5.51 -4.59 -3.24
N PHE A 220 5.46 -5.58 -4.12
CA PHE A 220 5.41 -5.34 -5.57
C PHE A 220 4.07 -4.74 -6.02
N LEU A 221 2.94 -5.13 -5.40
CA LEU A 221 1.64 -4.51 -5.68
C LEU A 221 1.65 -3.03 -5.27
N HIS A 222 2.11 -2.72 -4.08
CA HIS A 222 2.20 -1.35 -3.57
C HIS A 222 3.18 -0.52 -4.41
N ALA A 223 4.36 -1.05 -4.72
CA ALA A 223 5.34 -0.36 -5.58
C ALA A 223 4.78 -0.06 -6.98
N ALA A 224 4.12 -1.05 -7.60
CA ALA A 224 3.49 -0.88 -8.90
C ALA A 224 2.31 0.10 -8.85
N HIS A 225 1.52 0.11 -7.75
CA HIS A 225 0.46 1.09 -7.56
C HIS A 225 1.02 2.52 -7.54
N ASN A 226 2.02 2.77 -6.69
CA ASN A 226 2.63 4.09 -6.57
C ASN A 226 3.28 4.55 -7.87
N ASP A 227 4.03 3.66 -8.53
CA ASP A 227 4.70 3.99 -9.78
C ASP A 227 3.70 4.28 -10.90
N TYR A 228 2.75 3.38 -11.13
CA TYR A 228 1.79 3.53 -12.22
C TYR A 228 0.90 4.77 -12.04
N ASP A 229 0.42 5.02 -10.83
CA ASP A 229 -0.43 6.17 -10.58
C ASP A 229 0.38 7.47 -10.59
N GLN A 230 1.39 7.59 -9.74
CA GLN A 230 2.06 8.87 -9.44
C GLN A 230 3.15 9.22 -10.45
N THR A 231 3.88 8.22 -10.98
CA THR A 231 5.02 8.45 -11.87
C THR A 231 4.64 8.41 -13.35
N VAL A 232 3.59 7.67 -13.71
CA VAL A 232 3.19 7.49 -15.11
C VAL A 232 1.84 8.15 -15.39
N PHE A 233 0.75 7.64 -14.84
CA PHE A 233 -0.58 8.06 -15.31
C PHE A 233 -0.95 9.49 -14.93
N GLN A 234 -0.57 9.97 -13.74
CA GLN A 234 -0.78 11.37 -13.37
C GLN A 234 0.06 12.30 -14.25
N VAL A 235 1.31 11.92 -14.57
CA VAL A 235 2.23 12.75 -15.37
C VAL A 235 1.73 12.93 -16.80
N ILE A 236 1.13 11.90 -17.39
CA ILE A 236 0.58 11.96 -18.76
C ILE A 236 -0.88 12.42 -18.82
N THR A 237 -1.46 12.80 -17.68
CA THR A 237 -2.86 13.25 -17.58
C THR A 237 -2.90 14.72 -17.16
N ARG A 238 -3.74 15.48 -17.84
CA ARG A 238 -3.96 16.91 -17.58
C ARG A 238 -5.38 17.12 -17.07
N GLY A 239 -5.65 18.34 -16.59
CA GLY A 239 -6.97 18.79 -16.18
C GLY A 239 -7.14 18.81 -14.66
N GLU A 240 -7.60 19.97 -14.16
CA GLU A 240 -7.77 20.26 -12.72
C GLU A 240 -8.73 19.30 -12.02
N ASN A 241 -9.70 18.74 -12.78
CA ASN A 241 -10.73 17.84 -12.25
C ASN A 241 -10.33 16.34 -12.26
N MET A 242 -9.11 15.98 -12.70
CA MET A 242 -8.75 14.58 -12.88
C MET A 242 -8.90 13.78 -11.59
N PHE A 243 -8.52 14.34 -10.45
CA PHE A 243 -8.54 13.67 -9.14
C PHE A 243 -9.96 13.36 -8.61
N TYR A 244 -11.03 13.92 -9.20
CA TYR A 244 -12.39 13.46 -8.93
C TYR A 244 -12.73 12.14 -9.64
N TYR A 245 -12.02 11.79 -10.71
CA TYR A 245 -12.30 10.62 -11.54
C TYR A 245 -11.29 9.51 -11.36
N VAL A 246 -10.00 9.85 -11.30
CA VAL A 246 -8.88 8.92 -11.34
C VAL A 246 -7.92 9.14 -10.16
N SER A 247 -6.84 8.34 -10.06
CA SER A 247 -5.89 8.36 -8.97
C SER A 247 -6.51 7.88 -7.63
N GLU A 248 -5.83 8.14 -6.52
CA GLU A 248 -6.18 7.62 -5.17
C GLU A 248 -7.39 8.33 -4.53
N THR A 249 -7.99 9.30 -5.20
CA THR A 249 -9.23 9.96 -4.76
C THR A 249 -10.33 9.91 -5.83
N GLY A 250 -10.09 9.21 -6.94
CA GLY A 250 -11.00 9.14 -8.08
C GLY A 250 -12.14 8.15 -7.89
N ILE A 251 -13.38 8.60 -8.19
CA ILE A 251 -14.56 7.72 -8.07
C ILE A 251 -14.47 6.48 -8.98
N VAL A 252 -13.92 6.63 -10.20
CA VAL A 252 -13.81 5.49 -11.14
C VAL A 252 -12.75 4.52 -10.64
N THR A 253 -11.64 5.01 -10.08
CA THR A 253 -10.61 4.19 -9.43
C THR A 253 -11.18 3.41 -8.25
N ALA A 254 -11.96 4.07 -7.39
CA ALA A 254 -12.63 3.41 -6.26
C ALA A 254 -13.50 2.24 -6.75
N ILE A 255 -14.39 2.48 -7.73
CA ILE A 255 -15.25 1.43 -8.28
C ILE A 255 -14.43 0.25 -8.80
N CYS A 256 -13.40 0.51 -9.62
CA CYS A 256 -12.55 -0.56 -10.16
C CYS A 256 -11.79 -1.31 -9.05
N ALA A 257 -11.26 -0.62 -8.05
CA ALA A 257 -10.55 -1.26 -6.92
C ALA A 257 -11.48 -2.17 -6.10
N TRP A 258 -12.73 -1.74 -5.84
CA TRP A 258 -13.73 -2.55 -5.15
C TRP A 258 -14.15 -3.79 -5.96
N ILE A 259 -14.30 -3.66 -7.28
CA ILE A 259 -14.59 -4.81 -8.16
C ILE A 259 -13.43 -5.81 -8.09
N VAL A 260 -12.18 -5.35 -8.24
CA VAL A 260 -10.99 -6.22 -8.19
C VAL A 260 -10.89 -6.90 -6.82
N MET A 261 -11.07 -6.17 -5.72
CA MET A 261 -11.10 -6.72 -4.37
C MET A 261 -12.19 -7.80 -4.24
N GLY A 262 -13.40 -7.53 -4.72
CA GLY A 262 -14.52 -8.48 -4.69
C GLY A 262 -14.18 -9.79 -5.40
N VAL A 263 -13.59 -9.71 -6.59
CA VAL A 263 -13.12 -10.89 -7.33
C VAL A 263 -12.06 -11.66 -6.54
N ILE A 264 -11.07 -10.97 -5.99
CA ILE A 264 -10.00 -11.61 -5.19
C ILE A 264 -10.57 -12.27 -3.91
N LEU A 265 -11.55 -11.65 -3.25
CA LEU A 265 -12.24 -12.22 -2.09
C LEU A 265 -12.98 -13.49 -2.45
N ILE A 266 -13.72 -13.51 -3.58
CA ILE A 266 -14.45 -14.69 -4.05
C ILE A 266 -13.49 -15.85 -4.34
N ILE A 267 -12.38 -15.57 -5.04
CA ILE A 267 -11.36 -16.59 -5.37
C ILE A 267 -10.71 -17.17 -4.09
N ASN A 268 -10.55 -16.36 -3.03
CA ASN A 268 -9.89 -16.77 -1.80
C ASN A 268 -10.85 -17.05 -0.63
N ARG A 269 -12.17 -17.14 -0.88
CA ARG A 269 -13.22 -17.25 0.17
C ARG A 269 -12.99 -18.35 1.20
N LYS A 270 -12.55 -19.55 0.75
CA LYS A 270 -12.29 -20.70 1.64
C LYS A 270 -11.22 -20.44 2.69
N ARG A 271 -10.27 -19.55 2.41
CA ARG A 271 -9.14 -19.25 3.29
C ARG A 271 -9.44 -18.10 4.27
N ILE A 272 -10.42 -17.27 3.92
CA ILE A 272 -10.82 -16.11 4.71
C ILE A 272 -11.96 -16.49 5.68
N SER A 273 -12.62 -17.61 5.44
CA SER A 273 -13.75 -18.08 6.27
C SER A 273 -13.32 -18.87 7.51
N ASN A 274 -12.08 -19.30 7.54
CA ASN A 274 -11.44 -19.97 8.68
C ASN A 274 -10.61 -18.95 9.47
#